data_ad5e66bc0c6f343d8a7fd4ea8cbf55f8
#
_entry.id   ad5e66bc0c6f343d8a7fd4ea8cbf55f8
#
_cell.length_a   1.000
_cell.length_b   1.000
_cell.length_c   1.000
_cell.angle_alpha   90.00
_cell.angle_beta   90.00
_cell.angle_gamma   90.00
#
_symmetry.space_group_name_H-M   'P 1'
#
loop_
_entity.id
_entity.type
_entity.pdbx_description
1 polymer ?
#
loop_
_entity_poly.entity_id
_entity_poly.type
_entity_poly.pdbx_seq_one_letter_code
_entity_poly.pdbx_strand_id
1 'polypeptide(L)'
;MSEMSKRVLLVDDEEIVREVLSALLGRNGYEVETANNGQEALAKITSGFFDHIITDLSMPVMDGLALLKILQEMDIDAIRTVISGRTELTSVSQAFKLGASDFIAKPFQSDEEILLTLRQAEEKGRLVRDNVRLQRELEDKYVFANIVARSRAMTSIFQTITKIADYKTSVLITGESGTGKELIARAIHYSSVRRNHPLVDINCGGIPENLLESEMFGYVKGAFTDAHRTKKGLFEEANGGTLFLDEIGDMPMPLQVKLLRALQEEEIRPLGYGQSIKVDVRIIAATAKKLRDQVRDKQFRDDLFYRINVLAIEVPPLRERREDIPLLVDYFVKKYNQRLGLEISDIDKSCLQKLINYNWPGNVRELENVIERGMALADGDVLKVKDLPAELFQTGAPPTGMEMGTTGFSIKQNRAIMERHLIAKALAETGGNRTHSAALLEISIPALLYKMKEYQLTDG
;
A
#
# COMPACT_ATOMS: atom_id res chain seq x y z
N MET A 1 5.24 33.75 26.06
CA MET A 1 5.77 32.42 26.37
C MET A 1 7.28 32.57 26.35
N SER A 2 7.98 32.33 27.48
CA SER A 2 9.44 32.48 27.54
C SER A 2 10.05 31.44 26.62
N GLU A 3 10.82 31.88 25.62
CA GLU A 3 11.67 30.96 24.84
C GLU A 3 12.58 30.24 25.84
N MET A 4 12.49 28.91 25.90
CA MET A 4 13.42 28.09 26.68
C MET A 4 14.81 28.32 26.09
N SER A 5 15.82 28.61 26.93
CA SER A 5 17.19 28.77 26.49
C SER A 5 17.70 27.49 25.87
N LYS A 6 18.30 27.58 24.68
CA LYS A 6 18.84 26.42 23.96
C LYS A 6 20.12 25.94 24.63
N ARG A 7 20.26 24.63 24.81
CA ARG A 7 21.42 24.00 25.42
C ARG A 7 22.47 23.66 24.37
N VAL A 8 23.68 24.17 24.56
CA VAL A 8 24.81 23.99 23.66
C VAL A 8 25.93 23.24 24.37
N LEU A 9 26.43 22.17 23.76
CA LEU A 9 27.68 21.53 24.19
C LEU A 9 28.83 22.02 23.33
N LEU A 10 29.77 22.70 23.95
CA LEU A 10 30.98 23.19 23.30
C LEU A 10 32.18 22.28 23.63
N VAL A 11 32.79 21.70 22.60
CA VAL A 11 33.89 20.75 22.74
C VAL A 11 35.13 21.28 22.05
N ASP A 12 36.14 21.58 22.81
CA ASP A 12 37.43 22.11 22.32
C ASP A 12 38.49 21.80 23.39
N ASP A 13 39.73 21.45 23.01
CA ASP A 13 40.78 21.19 23.97
C ASP A 13 41.42 22.47 24.49
N GLU A 14 41.33 23.58 23.76
CA GLU A 14 41.83 24.89 24.16
C GLU A 14 40.92 25.59 25.16
N GLU A 15 41.35 25.77 26.42
CA GLU A 15 40.57 26.44 27.48
C GLU A 15 40.15 27.85 27.09
N ILE A 16 41.03 28.62 26.47
CA ILE A 16 40.76 30.01 26.02
C ILE A 16 39.59 30.01 25.01
N VAL A 17 39.55 29.06 24.08
CA VAL A 17 38.49 28.99 23.07
C VAL A 17 37.17 28.66 23.75
N ARG A 18 37.17 27.71 24.70
CA ARG A 18 35.94 27.37 25.48
C ARG A 18 35.41 28.56 26.29
N GLU A 19 36.30 29.32 26.95
CA GLU A 19 35.91 30.51 27.72
C GLU A 19 35.32 31.60 26.85
N VAL A 20 36.00 31.94 25.74
CA VAL A 20 35.55 32.99 24.82
C VAL A 20 34.20 32.63 24.18
N LEU A 21 34.08 31.45 23.62
CA LEU A 21 32.83 31.02 22.98
C LEU A 21 31.68 30.83 24.00
N SER A 22 31.95 30.31 25.20
CA SER A 22 30.93 30.19 26.23
C SER A 22 30.41 31.57 26.67
N ALA A 23 31.31 32.56 26.84
CA ALA A 23 30.89 33.92 27.19
C ALA A 23 30.08 34.58 26.06
N LEU A 24 30.50 34.38 24.78
CA LEU A 24 29.76 34.88 23.62
C LEU A 24 28.36 34.28 23.52
N LEU A 25 28.26 32.96 23.59
CA LEU A 25 26.99 32.24 23.48
C LEU A 25 26.07 32.52 24.67
N GLY A 26 26.61 32.56 25.91
CA GLY A 26 25.84 32.91 27.11
C GLY A 26 25.23 34.29 27.03
N ARG A 27 25.92 35.32 26.51
CA ARG A 27 25.39 36.66 26.29
C ARG A 27 24.28 36.70 25.25
N ASN A 28 24.22 35.69 24.35
CA ASN A 28 23.24 35.59 23.29
C ASN A 28 22.10 34.61 23.64
N GLY A 29 21.94 34.21 24.89
CA GLY A 29 20.78 33.44 25.38
C GLY A 29 20.90 31.93 25.29
N TYR A 30 22.13 31.42 25.07
CA TYR A 30 22.39 29.97 25.08
C TYR A 30 22.85 29.50 26.48
N GLU A 31 22.44 28.32 26.88
CA GLU A 31 22.97 27.63 28.06
C GLU A 31 24.11 26.71 27.58
N VAL A 32 25.34 27.03 27.99
CA VAL A 32 26.55 26.40 27.46
C VAL A 32 27.16 25.45 28.49
N GLU A 33 27.34 24.21 28.09
CA GLU A 33 28.21 23.25 28.77
C GLU A 33 29.47 23.02 27.93
N THR A 34 30.62 22.77 28.57
CA THR A 34 31.90 22.57 27.89
C THR A 34 32.45 21.17 28.12
N ALA A 35 33.23 20.68 27.14
CA ALA A 35 34.00 19.44 27.27
C ALA A 35 35.39 19.63 26.64
N ASN A 36 36.42 18.96 27.19
CA ASN A 36 37.81 19.11 26.77
C ASN A 36 38.22 18.20 25.63
N ASN A 37 37.38 17.21 25.29
CA ASN A 37 37.62 16.24 24.22
C ASN A 37 36.31 15.49 23.91
N GLY A 38 36.33 14.69 22.83
CA GLY A 38 35.16 13.93 22.39
C GLY A 38 34.66 12.88 23.37
N GLN A 39 35.56 12.32 24.22
CA GLN A 39 35.13 11.30 25.22
C GLN A 39 34.36 11.92 26.38
N GLU A 40 34.76 13.10 26.86
CA GLU A 40 33.99 13.85 27.87
C GLU A 40 32.67 14.34 27.29
N ALA A 41 32.69 14.82 26.02
CA ALA A 41 31.48 15.21 25.31
C ALA A 41 30.47 14.06 25.22
N LEU A 42 30.91 12.86 24.85
CA LEU A 42 30.06 11.67 24.74
C LEU A 42 29.44 11.29 26.10
N ALA A 43 30.19 11.38 27.20
CA ALA A 43 29.66 11.13 28.52
C ALA A 43 28.53 12.13 28.90
N LYS A 44 28.69 13.40 28.54
CA LYS A 44 27.65 14.43 28.78
C LYS A 44 26.41 14.21 27.89
N ILE A 45 26.62 13.88 26.63
CA ILE A 45 25.52 13.61 25.68
C ILE A 45 24.68 12.41 26.10
N THR A 46 25.30 11.36 26.66
CA THR A 46 24.59 10.20 27.17
C THR A 46 23.81 10.46 28.46
N SER A 47 24.16 11.48 29.20
CA SER A 47 23.47 11.86 30.46
C SER A 47 22.53 13.06 30.33
N GLY A 48 22.54 13.79 29.22
CA GLY A 48 21.75 15.00 29.01
C GLY A 48 21.33 15.23 27.57
N PHE A 49 20.45 16.19 27.36
CA PHE A 49 19.97 16.61 26.02
C PHE A 49 20.63 17.92 25.66
N PHE A 50 21.08 18.04 24.40
CA PHE A 50 21.64 19.27 23.83
C PHE A 50 20.97 19.55 22.49
N ASP A 51 20.58 20.84 22.28
CA ASP A 51 20.02 21.31 21.01
C ASP A 51 21.12 21.46 19.94
N HIS A 52 22.34 21.82 20.40
CA HIS A 52 23.47 22.09 19.53
C HIS A 52 24.75 21.51 20.10
N ILE A 53 25.57 20.91 19.26
CA ILE A 53 26.92 20.41 19.60
C ILE A 53 27.91 21.14 18.69
N ILE A 54 28.85 21.87 19.30
CA ILE A 54 29.92 22.59 18.60
C ILE A 54 31.22 21.87 18.99
N THR A 55 31.94 21.32 18.02
CA THR A 55 33.16 20.54 18.31
C THR A 55 34.33 20.97 17.44
N ASP A 56 35.49 21.09 18.05
CA ASP A 56 36.74 21.15 17.28
C ASP A 56 37.00 19.79 16.60
N LEU A 57 37.59 19.81 15.42
CA LEU A 57 38.00 18.62 14.68
C LEU A 57 39.27 17.99 15.23
N SER A 58 40.21 18.77 15.74
CA SER A 58 41.56 18.34 16.13
C SER A 58 41.73 18.39 17.64
N MET A 59 41.34 17.33 18.35
CA MET A 59 41.45 17.23 19.81
C MET A 59 42.15 15.94 20.24
N PRO A 60 42.84 15.94 21.43
CA PRO A 60 43.41 14.74 21.97
C PRO A 60 42.37 13.75 22.49
N VAL A 61 42.73 12.48 22.67
CA VAL A 61 41.94 11.35 23.21
C VAL A 61 40.87 10.88 22.22
N MET A 62 39.94 11.75 21.84
CA MET A 62 38.92 11.51 20.81
C MET A 62 38.72 12.82 20.03
N ASP A 63 39.00 12.76 18.74
CA ASP A 63 38.85 13.89 17.83
C ASP A 63 37.40 14.14 17.43
N GLY A 64 37.12 15.29 16.80
CA GLY A 64 35.75 15.68 16.42
C GLY A 64 35.15 14.80 15.34
N LEU A 65 35.94 14.20 14.43
CA LEU A 65 35.43 13.27 13.42
C LEU A 65 34.96 11.96 14.04
N ALA A 66 35.72 11.41 15.00
CA ALA A 66 35.34 10.22 15.75
C ALA A 66 34.06 10.47 16.57
N LEU A 67 33.95 11.65 17.21
CA LEU A 67 32.74 12.05 17.93
C LEU A 67 31.55 12.12 16.99
N LEU A 68 31.65 12.80 15.83
CA LEU A 68 30.55 12.90 14.86
C LEU A 68 30.08 11.55 14.34
N LYS A 69 31.00 10.62 14.10
CA LYS A 69 30.67 9.25 13.69
C LYS A 69 29.82 8.52 14.72
N ILE A 70 30.21 8.59 15.99
CA ILE A 70 29.44 7.98 17.10
C ILE A 70 28.07 8.62 17.23
N LEU A 71 27.98 9.97 17.12
CA LEU A 71 26.70 10.68 17.18
C LEU A 71 25.76 10.33 16.02
N GLN A 72 26.30 10.00 14.85
CA GLN A 72 25.54 9.51 13.72
C GLN A 72 25.02 8.09 13.96
N GLU A 73 25.87 7.19 14.49
CA GLU A 73 25.49 5.80 14.83
C GLU A 73 24.45 5.74 15.96
N MET A 74 24.47 6.69 16.88
CA MET A 74 23.52 6.80 18.00
C MET A 74 22.22 7.53 17.63
N ASP A 75 22.08 8.05 16.41
CA ASP A 75 20.93 8.83 15.93
C ASP A 75 20.55 10.00 16.85
N ILE A 76 21.56 10.73 17.35
CA ILE A 76 21.37 11.86 18.27
C ILE A 76 20.78 13.05 17.48
N ASP A 77 19.61 13.53 17.84
CA ASP A 77 18.94 14.69 17.25
C ASP A 77 19.49 16.01 17.82
N ALA A 78 20.72 16.35 17.45
CA ALA A 78 21.34 17.63 17.79
C ALA A 78 21.96 18.27 16.54
N ILE A 79 21.88 19.60 16.43
CA ILE A 79 22.55 20.34 15.35
C ILE A 79 24.06 20.28 15.61
N ARG A 80 24.84 19.91 14.62
CA ARG A 80 26.28 19.67 14.76
C ARG A 80 27.03 20.72 13.94
N THR A 81 27.80 21.56 14.61
CA THR A 81 28.71 22.53 13.97
C THR A 81 30.14 22.19 14.34
N VAL A 82 31.04 22.23 13.36
CA VAL A 82 32.44 21.94 13.60
C VAL A 82 33.28 23.20 13.61
N ILE A 83 34.33 23.23 14.43
CA ILE A 83 35.37 24.26 14.43
C ILE A 83 36.60 23.66 13.76
N SER A 84 37.23 24.38 12.83
CA SER A 84 38.40 23.87 12.10
C SER A 84 39.38 24.97 11.71
N GLY A 85 40.66 24.64 11.69
CA GLY A 85 41.71 25.51 11.13
C GLY A 85 41.59 25.64 9.60
N ARG A 86 42.03 26.76 9.04
CA ARG A 86 41.97 27.07 7.58
C ARG A 86 42.62 26.04 6.65
N THR A 87 43.47 25.18 7.17
CA THR A 87 44.26 24.19 6.39
C THR A 87 43.59 22.83 6.29
N GLU A 88 42.43 22.60 6.94
CA GLU A 88 41.81 21.27 7.11
C GLU A 88 40.58 21.06 6.23
N LEU A 89 40.57 21.57 4.99
CA LEU A 89 39.41 21.44 4.07
C LEU A 89 38.94 19.98 3.83
N THR A 90 39.87 19.03 3.87
CA THR A 90 39.55 17.59 3.73
C THR A 90 38.76 17.05 4.95
N SER A 91 39.16 17.47 6.17
CA SER A 91 38.52 17.10 7.42
C SER A 91 37.11 17.71 7.52
N VAL A 92 36.93 18.95 7.10
CA VAL A 92 35.61 19.62 7.01
C VAL A 92 34.69 18.89 6.03
N SER A 93 35.17 18.46 4.86
CA SER A 93 34.38 17.67 3.92
C SER A 93 33.96 16.32 4.50
N GLN A 94 34.80 15.68 5.31
CA GLN A 94 34.44 14.45 6.02
C GLN A 94 33.38 14.71 7.12
N ALA A 95 33.52 15.82 7.87
CA ALA A 95 32.56 16.21 8.90
C ALA A 95 31.15 16.39 8.33
N PHE A 96 30.99 17.01 7.15
CA PHE A 96 29.69 17.11 6.46
C PHE A 96 29.10 15.75 6.11
N LYS A 97 29.93 14.77 5.67
CA LYS A 97 29.46 13.39 5.39
C LYS A 97 29.01 12.67 6.67
N LEU A 98 29.55 13.05 7.82
CA LEU A 98 29.19 12.52 9.14
C LEU A 98 28.08 13.33 9.83
N GLY A 99 27.39 14.20 9.07
CA GLY A 99 26.20 14.91 9.54
C GLY A 99 26.47 16.25 10.23
N ALA A 100 27.64 16.89 10.04
CA ALA A 100 27.81 18.27 10.42
C ALA A 100 26.94 19.19 9.57
N SER A 101 26.26 20.15 10.19
CA SER A 101 25.35 21.10 9.53
C SER A 101 26.11 22.31 8.96
N ASP A 102 27.16 22.74 9.65
CA ASP A 102 27.99 23.90 9.27
C ASP A 102 29.38 23.85 9.92
N PHE A 103 30.27 24.78 9.59
CA PHE A 103 31.59 24.90 10.17
C PHE A 103 31.99 26.33 10.48
N ILE A 104 32.82 26.53 11.49
CA ILE A 104 33.41 27.80 11.92
C ILE A 104 34.93 27.72 11.73
N ALA A 105 35.50 28.66 10.99
CA ALA A 105 36.94 28.69 10.71
C ALA A 105 37.75 29.38 11.83
N LYS A 106 38.83 28.73 12.30
CA LYS A 106 39.85 29.38 13.15
C LYS A 106 40.92 30.05 12.26
N PRO A 107 41.44 31.26 12.60
CA PRO A 107 41.04 32.11 13.72
C PRO A 107 39.71 32.82 13.45
N PHE A 108 38.91 32.99 14.51
CA PHE A 108 37.63 33.68 14.44
C PHE A 108 37.78 35.12 13.97
N GLN A 109 37.04 35.54 12.96
CA GLN A 109 37.14 36.87 12.39
C GLN A 109 36.31 37.91 13.14
N SER A 110 35.06 37.50 13.53
CA SER A 110 34.19 38.34 14.37
C SER A 110 33.18 37.47 15.13
N ASP A 111 32.68 38.03 16.24
CA ASP A 111 31.59 37.44 17.02
C ASP A 111 30.30 37.26 16.19
N GLU A 112 30.06 38.22 15.28
CA GLU A 112 28.89 38.20 14.40
C GLU A 112 28.92 37.01 13.41
N GLU A 113 30.09 36.66 12.88
CA GLU A 113 30.25 35.51 11.96
C GLU A 113 29.90 34.19 12.66
N ILE A 114 30.38 34.01 13.89
CA ILE A 114 30.08 32.83 14.71
C ILE A 114 28.57 32.70 14.94
N LEU A 115 27.94 33.80 15.38
CA LEU A 115 26.51 33.82 15.66
C LEU A 115 25.65 33.62 14.40
N LEU A 116 26.08 34.16 13.26
CA LEU A 116 25.42 33.99 11.98
C LEU A 116 25.46 32.53 11.54
N THR A 117 26.65 31.88 11.60
CA THR A 117 26.82 30.47 11.27
C THR A 117 25.92 29.57 12.12
N LEU A 118 25.87 29.83 13.44
CA LEU A 118 24.99 29.06 14.34
C LEU A 118 23.52 29.24 14.02
N ARG A 119 23.06 30.48 13.75
CA ARG A 119 21.67 30.74 13.36
C ARG A 119 21.30 30.07 12.04
N GLN A 120 22.22 30.09 11.06
CA GLN A 120 22.01 29.40 9.78
C GLN A 120 21.92 27.86 9.95
N ALA A 121 22.79 27.27 10.77
CA ALA A 121 22.74 25.86 11.10
C ALA A 121 21.43 25.49 11.81
N GLU A 122 20.96 26.33 12.74
CA GLU A 122 19.68 26.15 13.45
C GLU A 122 18.49 26.25 12.49
N GLU A 123 18.47 27.23 11.61
CA GLU A 123 17.39 27.40 10.64
C GLU A 123 17.31 26.22 9.67
N LYS A 124 18.46 25.79 9.17
CA LYS A 124 18.57 24.58 8.31
C LYS A 124 18.07 23.35 9.05
N GLY A 125 18.49 23.13 10.30
CA GLY A 125 18.02 22.01 11.13
C GLY A 125 16.51 22.07 11.40
N ARG A 126 15.95 23.27 11.64
CA ARG A 126 14.50 23.47 11.80
C ARG A 126 13.74 23.11 10.51
N LEU A 127 14.22 23.62 9.35
CA LEU A 127 13.59 23.33 8.07
C LEU A 127 13.61 21.82 7.73
N VAL A 128 14.70 21.12 8.05
CA VAL A 128 14.78 19.66 7.87
C VAL A 128 13.76 18.95 8.78
N ARG A 129 13.70 19.30 10.07
CA ARG A 129 12.72 18.72 11.01
C ARG A 129 11.29 19.03 10.63
N ASP A 130 10.99 20.28 10.23
CA ASP A 130 9.66 20.67 9.77
C ASP A 130 9.28 19.91 8.49
N ASN A 131 10.22 19.70 7.56
CA ASN A 131 9.97 18.91 6.35
C ASN A 131 9.65 17.45 6.69
N VAL A 132 10.44 16.81 7.56
CA VAL A 132 10.19 15.43 8.03
C VAL A 132 8.85 15.33 8.77
N ARG A 133 8.53 16.31 9.63
CA ARG A 133 7.24 16.36 10.33
C ARG A 133 6.09 16.52 9.35
N LEU A 134 6.18 17.46 8.41
CA LEU A 134 5.16 17.69 7.39
C LEU A 134 4.99 16.47 6.47
N GLN A 135 6.08 15.78 6.14
CA GLN A 135 6.02 14.51 5.39
C GLN A 135 5.29 13.42 6.19
N ARG A 136 5.59 13.26 7.48
CA ARG A 136 4.86 12.32 8.35
C ARG A 136 3.39 12.68 8.51
N GLU A 137 3.07 13.95 8.75
CA GLU A 137 1.69 14.43 8.81
C GLU A 137 0.93 14.21 7.49
N LEU A 138 1.62 14.31 6.35
CA LEU A 138 1.07 13.97 5.04
C LEU A 138 0.90 12.46 4.87
N GLU A 139 1.88 11.65 5.28
CA GLU A 139 1.78 10.18 5.27
C GLU A 139 0.61 9.69 6.13
N ASP A 140 0.47 10.19 7.35
CA ASP A 140 -0.65 9.87 8.24
C ASP A 140 -2.01 10.32 7.66
N LYS A 141 -2.03 11.45 6.95
CA LYS A 141 -3.24 11.95 6.29
C LYS A 141 -3.67 11.09 5.09
N TYR A 142 -2.73 10.43 4.43
CA TYR A 142 -2.99 9.55 3.28
C TYR A 142 -3.16 8.08 3.66
N VAL A 143 -2.89 7.70 4.92
CA VAL A 143 -3.07 6.35 5.45
C VAL A 143 -4.24 6.35 6.43
N PHE A 144 -5.40 5.89 5.99
CA PHE A 144 -6.56 5.68 6.85
C PHE A 144 -6.74 4.18 7.12
N ALA A 145 -6.55 3.76 8.36
CA ALA A 145 -6.71 2.35 8.74
C ALA A 145 -5.95 1.37 7.82
N ASN A 146 -4.69 1.70 7.47
CA ASN A 146 -3.83 0.98 6.52
C ASN A 146 -4.26 1.08 5.03
N ILE A 147 -5.11 2.03 4.66
CA ILE A 147 -5.47 2.29 3.27
C ILE A 147 -4.70 3.51 2.78
N VAL A 148 -3.84 3.29 1.78
CA VAL A 148 -3.02 4.34 1.15
C VAL A 148 -3.83 4.97 0.02
N ALA A 149 -4.26 6.23 0.19
CA ALA A 149 -4.95 6.98 -0.85
C ALA A 149 -4.94 8.48 -0.53
N ARG A 150 -4.97 9.33 -1.56
CA ARG A 150 -5.09 10.79 -1.46
C ARG A 150 -6.21 11.37 -2.33
N SER A 151 -6.79 10.56 -3.19
CA SER A 151 -7.84 10.99 -4.11
C SER A 151 -9.07 11.50 -3.35
N ARG A 152 -9.74 12.50 -3.95
CA ARG A 152 -10.95 13.08 -3.36
C ARG A 152 -12.05 12.02 -3.16
N ALA A 153 -12.15 11.07 -4.10
CA ALA A 153 -13.11 9.98 -4.00
C ALA A 153 -12.85 9.10 -2.77
N MET A 154 -11.60 8.69 -2.52
CA MET A 154 -11.24 7.91 -1.35
C MET A 154 -11.37 8.70 -0.05
N THR A 155 -11.01 9.98 -0.05
CA THR A 155 -11.21 10.88 1.11
C THR A 155 -12.69 10.97 1.49
N SER A 156 -13.59 11.06 0.52
CA SER A 156 -15.06 11.04 0.77
C SER A 156 -15.52 9.70 1.39
N ILE A 157 -14.95 8.58 0.93
CA ILE A 157 -15.21 7.26 1.51
C ILE A 157 -14.73 7.22 2.97
N PHE A 158 -13.53 7.72 3.29
CA PHE A 158 -13.02 7.77 4.66
C PHE A 158 -13.91 8.60 5.59
N GLN A 159 -14.38 9.75 5.12
CA GLN A 159 -15.35 10.57 5.85
C GLN A 159 -16.68 9.82 6.09
N THR A 160 -17.13 9.07 5.09
CA THR A 160 -18.34 8.24 5.22
C THR A 160 -18.12 7.14 6.24
N ILE A 161 -16.99 6.42 6.17
CA ILE A 161 -16.63 5.38 7.16
C ILE A 161 -16.68 5.92 8.57
N THR A 162 -16.05 7.07 8.83
CA THR A 162 -16.04 7.70 10.16
C THR A 162 -17.45 8.00 10.67
N LYS A 163 -18.36 8.45 9.78
CA LYS A 163 -19.76 8.77 10.15
C LYS A 163 -20.58 7.51 10.45
N ILE A 164 -20.34 6.40 9.76
CA ILE A 164 -21.17 5.18 9.88
C ILE A 164 -20.56 4.12 10.79
N ALA A 165 -19.31 4.33 11.25
CA ALA A 165 -18.55 3.33 11.98
C ALA A 165 -19.33 2.75 13.19
N ASP A 166 -19.97 3.61 13.98
CA ASP A 166 -20.63 3.22 15.23
C ASP A 166 -22.05 2.66 15.06
N TYR A 167 -22.64 2.74 13.86
CA TYR A 167 -23.99 2.19 13.65
C TYR A 167 -23.94 0.68 13.43
N LYS A 168 -24.87 -0.06 14.06
CA LYS A 168 -25.05 -1.53 13.86
C LYS A 168 -25.56 -1.88 12.45
N THR A 169 -25.94 -0.89 11.67
CA THR A 169 -26.54 -1.03 10.35
C THR A 169 -25.62 -1.78 9.38
N SER A 170 -26.20 -2.64 8.53
CA SER A 170 -25.48 -3.36 7.48
C SER A 170 -24.90 -2.41 6.45
N VAL A 171 -23.68 -2.70 5.99
CA VAL A 171 -22.97 -1.92 4.98
C VAL A 171 -22.68 -2.81 3.78
N LEU A 172 -23.07 -2.36 2.58
CA LEU A 172 -22.72 -3.00 1.31
C LEU A 172 -21.60 -2.23 0.62
N ILE A 173 -20.47 -2.90 0.38
CA ILE A 173 -19.31 -2.35 -0.32
C ILE A 173 -19.32 -2.90 -1.75
N THR A 174 -19.41 -2.02 -2.74
CA THR A 174 -19.39 -2.41 -4.15
C THR A 174 -18.14 -1.85 -4.84
N GLY A 175 -17.69 -2.50 -5.90
CA GLY A 175 -16.52 -2.07 -6.67
C GLY A 175 -15.86 -3.25 -7.36
N GLU A 176 -15.09 -2.97 -8.40
CA GLU A 176 -14.39 -4.01 -9.17
C GLU A 176 -13.48 -4.88 -8.30
N SER A 177 -13.12 -6.06 -8.82
CA SER A 177 -12.14 -6.92 -8.14
C SER A 177 -10.80 -6.20 -7.98
N GLY A 178 -10.15 -6.38 -6.82
CA GLY A 178 -8.84 -5.79 -6.54
C GLY A 178 -8.86 -4.30 -6.17
N THR A 179 -10.02 -3.66 -5.99
CA THR A 179 -10.11 -2.23 -5.58
C THR A 179 -9.81 -1.97 -4.12
N GLY A 180 -9.75 -3.02 -3.26
CA GLY A 180 -9.48 -2.92 -1.83
C GLY A 180 -10.74 -2.95 -0.95
N LYS A 181 -11.84 -3.56 -1.39
CA LYS A 181 -13.10 -3.68 -0.62
C LYS A 181 -12.90 -4.28 0.78
N GLU A 182 -12.03 -5.27 0.92
CA GLU A 182 -11.69 -5.88 2.23
C GLU A 182 -11.06 -4.86 3.18
N LEU A 183 -10.12 -4.02 2.69
CA LEU A 183 -9.51 -2.98 3.51
C LEU A 183 -10.54 -1.95 4.00
N ILE A 184 -11.53 -1.61 3.16
CA ILE A 184 -12.65 -0.75 3.55
C ILE A 184 -13.50 -1.41 4.65
N ALA A 185 -13.78 -2.71 4.54
CA ALA A 185 -14.53 -3.45 5.58
C ALA A 185 -13.76 -3.46 6.91
N ARG A 186 -12.45 -3.72 6.89
CA ARG A 186 -11.57 -3.64 8.05
C ARG A 186 -11.54 -2.22 8.64
N ALA A 187 -11.45 -1.20 7.80
CA ALA A 187 -11.49 0.20 8.23
C ALA A 187 -12.81 0.54 8.96
N ILE A 188 -13.96 0.08 8.47
CA ILE A 188 -15.26 0.28 9.12
C ILE A 188 -15.28 -0.38 10.51
N HIS A 189 -14.77 -1.60 10.62
CA HIS A 189 -14.74 -2.32 11.89
C HIS A 189 -13.82 -1.64 12.91
N TYR A 190 -12.54 -1.38 12.54
CA TYR A 190 -11.55 -0.81 13.45
C TYR A 190 -11.80 0.66 13.82
N SER A 191 -12.61 1.37 13.03
CA SER A 191 -13.07 2.72 13.37
C SER A 191 -14.32 2.74 14.26
N SER A 192 -14.90 1.58 14.59
CA SER A 192 -16.16 1.46 15.32
C SER A 192 -15.98 1.19 16.82
N VAL A 193 -17.07 1.31 17.59
CA VAL A 193 -17.13 0.87 18.99
C VAL A 193 -16.82 -0.62 19.15
N ARG A 194 -16.97 -1.42 18.08
CA ARG A 194 -16.68 -2.86 18.07
C ARG A 194 -15.22 -3.21 17.73
N ARG A 195 -14.32 -2.23 17.62
CA ARG A 195 -12.91 -2.42 17.21
C ARG A 195 -12.13 -3.45 18.02
N ASN A 196 -12.51 -3.66 19.28
CA ASN A 196 -11.88 -4.64 20.19
C ASN A 196 -12.63 -5.99 20.24
N HIS A 197 -13.69 -6.15 19.43
CA HIS A 197 -14.45 -7.38 19.30
C HIS A 197 -14.02 -8.14 18.03
N PRO A 198 -14.43 -9.42 17.87
CA PRO A 198 -14.05 -10.21 16.71
C PRO A 198 -14.47 -9.57 15.38
N LEU A 199 -13.56 -9.57 14.42
CA LEU A 199 -13.83 -9.38 13.00
C LEU A 199 -13.62 -10.73 12.32
N VAL A 200 -14.71 -11.36 11.92
CA VAL A 200 -14.69 -12.66 11.24
C VAL A 200 -14.99 -12.43 9.77
N ASP A 201 -14.22 -13.01 8.88
CA ASP A 201 -14.39 -12.86 7.43
C ASP A 201 -14.63 -14.21 6.73
N ILE A 202 -15.40 -14.17 5.67
CA ILE A 202 -15.64 -15.33 4.80
C ILE A 202 -15.85 -14.89 3.36
N ASN A 203 -15.20 -15.61 2.42
CA ASN A 203 -15.43 -15.43 1.00
C ASN A 203 -16.51 -16.40 0.51
N CYS A 204 -17.64 -15.86 0.09
CA CYS A 204 -18.82 -16.66 -0.32
C CYS A 204 -18.61 -17.36 -1.68
N GLY A 205 -17.70 -16.89 -2.53
CA GLY A 205 -17.40 -17.49 -3.83
C GLY A 205 -16.32 -18.56 -3.80
N GLY A 206 -15.52 -18.60 -2.72
CA GLY A 206 -14.36 -19.49 -2.62
C GLY A 206 -14.67 -20.87 -2.01
N ILE A 207 -15.89 -21.12 -1.54
CA ILE A 207 -16.25 -22.31 -0.76
C ILE A 207 -17.46 -23.01 -1.38
N PRO A 208 -17.46 -24.36 -1.53
CA PRO A 208 -18.63 -25.10 -1.96
C PRO A 208 -19.84 -24.87 -1.05
N GLU A 209 -21.06 -24.88 -1.62
CA GLU A 209 -22.32 -24.52 -0.92
C GLU A 209 -22.51 -25.24 0.42
N ASN A 210 -22.35 -26.56 0.45
CA ASN A 210 -22.55 -27.37 1.68
C ASN A 210 -21.52 -27.02 2.78
N LEU A 211 -20.29 -26.69 2.38
CA LEU A 211 -19.26 -26.26 3.32
C LEU A 211 -19.52 -24.84 3.80
N LEU A 212 -19.91 -23.94 2.90
CA LEU A 212 -20.26 -22.56 3.25
C LEU A 212 -21.35 -22.49 4.30
N GLU A 213 -22.38 -23.34 4.17
CA GLU A 213 -23.48 -23.45 5.15
C GLU A 213 -22.96 -23.88 6.53
N SER A 214 -22.18 -24.95 6.57
CA SER A 214 -21.63 -25.49 7.81
C SER A 214 -20.62 -24.55 8.47
N GLU A 215 -19.84 -23.78 7.69
CA GLU A 215 -18.95 -22.74 8.21
C GLU A 215 -19.75 -21.58 8.81
N MET A 216 -20.72 -21.04 8.09
CA MET A 216 -21.49 -19.87 8.54
C MET A 216 -22.33 -20.14 9.78
N PHE A 217 -23.07 -21.26 9.80
CA PHE A 217 -24.10 -21.54 10.84
C PHE A 217 -23.66 -22.57 11.86
N GLY A 218 -22.59 -23.32 11.60
CA GLY A 218 -22.16 -24.43 12.47
C GLY A 218 -23.02 -25.68 12.35
N TYR A 219 -22.62 -26.71 13.06
CA TYR A 219 -23.34 -27.99 13.10
C TYR A 219 -23.14 -28.73 14.42
N VAL A 220 -24.09 -29.56 14.78
CA VAL A 220 -23.96 -30.49 15.90
C VAL A 220 -23.49 -31.87 15.43
N LYS A 221 -22.89 -32.64 16.33
CA LYS A 221 -22.48 -34.01 16.05
C LYS A 221 -23.67 -34.82 15.51
N GLY A 222 -23.43 -35.49 14.36
CA GLY A 222 -24.46 -36.31 13.68
C GLY A 222 -25.38 -35.56 12.72
N ALA A 223 -25.14 -34.27 12.47
CA ALA A 223 -25.93 -33.49 11.52
C ALA A 223 -25.81 -33.99 10.07
N PHE A 224 -24.70 -34.60 9.70
CA PHE A 224 -24.44 -35.26 8.42
C PHE A 224 -23.40 -36.38 8.60
N THR A 225 -23.14 -37.19 7.56
CA THR A 225 -22.33 -38.44 7.65
C THR A 225 -20.94 -38.23 8.27
N ASP A 226 -20.28 -37.09 8.03
CA ASP A 226 -18.93 -36.77 8.51
C ASP A 226 -18.94 -35.85 9.74
N ALA A 227 -20.08 -35.56 10.34
CA ALA A 227 -20.20 -34.69 11.51
C ALA A 227 -19.81 -35.43 12.81
N HIS A 228 -18.53 -35.76 12.96
CA HIS A 228 -17.99 -36.47 14.11
C HIS A 228 -17.98 -35.66 15.41
N ARG A 229 -17.95 -34.34 15.31
CA ARG A 229 -17.93 -33.37 16.44
C ARG A 229 -18.87 -32.22 16.17
N THR A 230 -19.27 -31.49 17.21
CA THR A 230 -19.97 -30.21 17.08
C THR A 230 -18.97 -29.12 16.71
N LYS A 231 -19.34 -28.23 15.78
CA LYS A 231 -18.54 -27.04 15.35
C LYS A 231 -19.40 -25.79 15.44
N LYS A 232 -18.87 -24.75 16.10
CA LYS A 232 -19.51 -23.43 16.07
C LYS A 232 -19.39 -22.83 14.69
N GLY A 233 -20.39 -22.05 14.29
CA GLY A 233 -20.39 -21.30 13.05
C GLY A 233 -19.81 -19.91 13.21
N LEU A 234 -19.45 -19.29 12.07
CA LEU A 234 -18.84 -17.94 12.03
C LEU A 234 -19.77 -16.87 12.62
N PHE A 235 -21.10 -17.04 12.56
CA PHE A 235 -22.03 -16.15 13.25
C PHE A 235 -21.86 -16.19 14.78
N GLU A 236 -21.61 -17.37 15.36
CA GLU A 236 -21.33 -17.49 16.78
C GLU A 236 -19.95 -16.92 17.14
N GLU A 237 -18.95 -17.14 16.28
CA GLU A 237 -17.61 -16.60 16.47
C GLU A 237 -17.57 -15.05 16.38
N ALA A 238 -18.41 -14.48 15.50
CA ALA A 238 -18.56 -13.05 15.32
C ALA A 238 -19.45 -12.37 16.36
N ASN A 239 -20.00 -13.12 17.33
CA ASN A 239 -20.97 -12.59 18.29
C ASN A 239 -20.37 -11.42 19.12
N GLY A 240 -21.09 -10.30 19.21
CA GLY A 240 -20.64 -9.04 19.77
C GLY A 240 -19.77 -8.21 18.81
N GLY A 241 -19.29 -8.79 17.70
CA GLY A 241 -18.37 -8.22 16.74
C GLY A 241 -18.95 -7.93 15.37
N THR A 242 -18.20 -8.26 14.33
CA THR A 242 -18.55 -8.00 12.92
C THR A 242 -18.27 -9.24 12.07
N LEU A 243 -19.21 -9.60 11.20
CA LEU A 243 -19.04 -10.62 10.16
C LEU A 243 -18.92 -9.93 8.80
N PHE A 244 -17.81 -10.14 8.13
CA PHE A 244 -17.54 -9.66 6.79
C PHE A 244 -17.80 -10.76 5.77
N LEU A 245 -18.75 -10.51 4.84
CA LEU A 245 -19.15 -11.42 3.78
C LEU A 245 -18.57 -10.90 2.46
N ASP A 246 -17.43 -11.44 2.05
CA ASP A 246 -16.82 -11.07 0.76
C ASP A 246 -17.48 -11.86 -0.37
N GLU A 247 -17.57 -11.23 -1.54
CA GLU A 247 -18.24 -11.73 -2.75
C GLU A 247 -19.65 -12.28 -2.46
N ILE A 248 -20.46 -11.51 -1.72
CA ILE A 248 -21.84 -11.89 -1.34
C ILE A 248 -22.72 -12.23 -2.55
N GLY A 249 -22.43 -11.65 -3.73
CA GLY A 249 -23.13 -11.96 -4.98
C GLY A 249 -22.90 -13.37 -5.52
N ASP A 250 -22.00 -14.15 -4.91
CA ASP A 250 -21.74 -15.55 -5.22
C ASP A 250 -22.45 -16.52 -4.26
N MET A 251 -23.15 -15.99 -3.24
CA MET A 251 -23.84 -16.80 -2.26
C MET A 251 -24.98 -17.59 -2.89
N PRO A 252 -25.07 -18.92 -2.69
CA PRO A 252 -26.17 -19.75 -3.20
C PRO A 252 -27.54 -19.32 -2.64
N MET A 253 -28.58 -19.44 -3.45
CA MET A 253 -29.96 -19.04 -3.09
C MET A 253 -30.48 -19.63 -1.76
N PRO A 254 -30.25 -20.92 -1.43
CA PRO A 254 -30.68 -21.48 -0.12
C PRO A 254 -30.03 -20.76 1.06
N LEU A 255 -28.75 -20.36 0.94
CA LEU A 255 -28.04 -19.67 2.01
C LEU A 255 -28.50 -18.22 2.16
N GLN A 256 -28.90 -17.57 1.07
CA GLN A 256 -29.48 -16.22 1.13
C GLN A 256 -30.75 -16.20 2.02
N VAL A 257 -31.55 -17.24 2.00
CA VAL A 257 -32.74 -17.36 2.87
C VAL A 257 -32.33 -17.44 4.35
N LYS A 258 -31.29 -18.23 4.66
CA LYS A 258 -30.82 -18.40 6.03
C LYS A 258 -30.16 -17.13 6.55
N LEU A 259 -29.37 -16.47 5.68
CA LEU A 259 -28.75 -15.17 6.00
C LEU A 259 -29.81 -14.11 6.28
N LEU A 260 -30.87 -14.04 5.47
CA LEU A 260 -31.97 -13.10 5.69
C LEU A 260 -32.63 -13.28 7.06
N ARG A 261 -32.89 -14.53 7.45
CA ARG A 261 -33.46 -14.85 8.80
C ARG A 261 -32.49 -14.40 9.90
N ALA A 262 -31.21 -14.72 9.79
CA ALA A 262 -30.20 -14.29 10.76
C ALA A 262 -30.14 -12.75 10.90
N LEU A 263 -30.32 -12.01 9.80
CA LEU A 263 -30.35 -10.53 9.79
C LEU A 263 -31.66 -9.94 10.37
N GLN A 264 -32.77 -10.65 10.28
CA GLN A 264 -34.09 -10.17 10.73
C GLN A 264 -34.39 -10.55 12.18
N GLU A 265 -34.10 -11.80 12.54
CA GLU A 265 -34.46 -12.39 13.84
C GLU A 265 -33.31 -12.26 14.87
N GLU A 266 -32.10 -11.90 14.41
CA GLU A 266 -30.85 -11.90 15.21
C GLU A 266 -30.62 -13.30 15.86
N GLU A 267 -31.03 -14.35 15.16
CA GLU A 267 -30.93 -15.74 15.59
C GLU A 267 -30.41 -16.61 14.45
N ILE A 268 -29.59 -17.59 14.79
CA ILE A 268 -29.13 -18.62 13.87
C ILE A 268 -29.57 -20.01 14.34
N ARG A 269 -29.59 -20.95 13.39
CA ARG A 269 -29.88 -22.36 13.71
C ARG A 269 -28.76 -23.23 13.13
N PRO A 270 -27.91 -23.82 13.99
CA PRO A 270 -26.89 -24.78 13.53
C PRO A 270 -27.53 -26.01 12.86
N LEU A 271 -26.80 -26.61 11.91
CA LEU A 271 -27.26 -27.81 11.21
C LEU A 271 -27.46 -28.96 12.21
N GLY A 272 -28.57 -29.65 12.07
CA GLY A 272 -28.94 -30.74 12.98
C GLY A 272 -29.38 -30.30 14.39
N TYR A 273 -29.44 -29.00 14.68
CA TYR A 273 -29.87 -28.46 15.98
C TYR A 273 -31.29 -27.88 15.89
N GLY A 274 -32.15 -28.33 16.80
CA GLY A 274 -33.57 -27.95 16.80
C GLY A 274 -33.89 -26.55 17.35
N GLN A 275 -32.93 -25.91 18.05
CA GLN A 275 -33.13 -24.63 18.73
C GLN A 275 -32.36 -23.51 18.01
N SER A 276 -32.90 -22.28 18.13
CA SER A 276 -32.20 -21.08 17.66
C SER A 276 -31.24 -20.57 18.73
N ILE A 277 -30.14 -19.95 18.27
CA ILE A 277 -29.11 -19.28 19.09
C ILE A 277 -29.15 -17.80 18.76
N LYS A 278 -29.33 -16.94 19.78
CA LYS A 278 -29.26 -15.47 19.59
C LYS A 278 -27.83 -15.01 19.33
N VAL A 279 -27.70 -14.11 18.38
CA VAL A 279 -26.39 -13.52 17.98
C VAL A 279 -26.53 -12.01 17.78
N ASP A 280 -25.58 -11.25 18.28
CA ASP A 280 -25.44 -9.81 18.02
C ASP A 280 -24.26 -9.56 17.09
N VAL A 281 -24.50 -9.59 15.78
CA VAL A 281 -23.46 -9.48 14.77
C VAL A 281 -23.74 -8.30 13.83
N ARG A 282 -22.75 -7.44 13.63
CA ARG A 282 -22.80 -6.43 12.58
C ARG A 282 -22.38 -7.06 11.26
N ILE A 283 -23.15 -6.81 10.18
CA ILE A 283 -22.83 -7.35 8.86
C ILE A 283 -22.22 -6.27 7.97
N ILE A 284 -21.08 -6.60 7.36
CA ILE A 284 -20.49 -5.87 6.25
C ILE A 284 -20.41 -6.85 5.08
N ALA A 285 -20.98 -6.50 3.93
CA ALA A 285 -20.96 -7.33 2.73
C ALA A 285 -20.19 -6.63 1.62
N ALA A 286 -19.45 -7.38 0.81
CA ALA A 286 -18.74 -6.85 -0.35
C ALA A 286 -19.03 -7.69 -1.61
N THR A 287 -19.02 -7.04 -2.78
CA THR A 287 -19.13 -7.73 -4.07
C THR A 287 -18.61 -6.90 -5.24
N ALA A 288 -18.09 -7.57 -6.25
CA ALA A 288 -17.78 -6.97 -7.54
C ALA A 288 -18.97 -7.02 -8.52
N LYS A 289 -20.02 -7.79 -8.20
CA LYS A 289 -21.18 -7.99 -9.07
C LYS A 289 -22.23 -6.90 -8.87
N LYS A 290 -22.97 -6.60 -9.93
CA LYS A 290 -24.15 -5.71 -9.88
C LYS A 290 -25.34 -6.48 -9.32
N LEU A 291 -25.54 -6.43 -7.99
CA LEU A 291 -26.60 -7.18 -7.31
C LEU A 291 -28.01 -6.88 -7.87
N ARG A 292 -28.28 -5.66 -8.31
CA ARG A 292 -29.58 -5.30 -8.95
C ARG A 292 -29.85 -6.12 -10.21
N ASP A 293 -28.83 -6.41 -11.01
CA ASP A 293 -28.96 -7.25 -12.20
C ASP A 293 -29.21 -8.70 -11.78
N GLN A 294 -28.49 -9.21 -10.75
CA GLN A 294 -28.72 -10.54 -10.20
C GLN A 294 -30.12 -10.72 -9.58
N VAL A 295 -30.67 -9.67 -8.95
CA VAL A 295 -32.07 -9.68 -8.48
C VAL A 295 -33.04 -9.83 -9.64
N ARG A 296 -32.85 -9.03 -10.72
CA ARG A 296 -33.67 -9.14 -11.94
C ARG A 296 -33.60 -10.54 -12.55
N ASP A 297 -32.40 -11.13 -12.55
CA ASP A 297 -32.13 -12.44 -13.13
C ASP A 297 -32.43 -13.59 -12.15
N LYS A 298 -33.04 -13.31 -10.99
CA LYS A 298 -33.44 -14.25 -9.93
C LYS A 298 -32.28 -15.09 -9.36
N GLN A 299 -31.05 -14.55 -9.45
CA GLN A 299 -29.86 -15.14 -8.84
C GLN A 299 -29.57 -14.60 -7.44
N PHE A 300 -30.21 -13.48 -7.09
CA PHE A 300 -30.14 -12.88 -5.76
C PHE A 300 -31.55 -12.49 -5.31
N ARG A 301 -31.85 -12.66 -4.01
CA ARG A 301 -33.17 -12.34 -3.46
C ARG A 301 -33.31 -10.83 -3.27
N ASP A 302 -34.45 -10.30 -3.65
CA ASP A 302 -34.81 -8.89 -3.50
C ASP A 302 -34.87 -8.46 -2.02
N ASP A 303 -35.49 -9.29 -1.18
CA ASP A 303 -35.62 -9.03 0.26
C ASP A 303 -34.27 -8.98 0.99
N LEU A 304 -33.35 -9.86 0.65
CA LEU A 304 -31.97 -9.83 1.17
C LEU A 304 -31.21 -8.60 0.66
N PHE A 305 -31.35 -8.26 -0.62
CA PHE A 305 -30.71 -7.09 -1.19
C PHE A 305 -31.05 -5.81 -0.41
N TYR A 306 -32.35 -5.56 -0.13
CA TYR A 306 -32.75 -4.38 0.65
C TYR A 306 -32.26 -4.45 2.11
N ARG A 307 -32.12 -5.64 2.68
CA ARG A 307 -31.66 -5.80 4.07
C ARG A 307 -30.17 -5.54 4.25
N ILE A 308 -29.33 -5.88 3.25
CA ILE A 308 -27.89 -5.63 3.30
C ILE A 308 -27.49 -4.29 2.72
N ASN A 309 -28.28 -3.73 1.80
CA ASN A 309 -28.00 -2.45 1.12
C ASN A 309 -28.66 -1.26 1.84
N VAL A 310 -28.47 -1.18 3.15
CA VAL A 310 -28.97 -0.02 3.93
C VAL A 310 -28.00 1.15 3.81
N LEU A 311 -26.69 0.87 3.92
CA LEU A 311 -25.63 1.84 3.64
C LEU A 311 -24.77 1.27 2.52
N ALA A 312 -24.56 2.04 1.47
CA ALA A 312 -23.74 1.65 0.33
C ALA A 312 -22.45 2.46 0.25
N ILE A 313 -21.33 1.79 0.03
CA ILE A 313 -20.04 2.40 -0.29
C ILE A 313 -19.58 1.83 -1.63
N GLU A 314 -19.42 2.69 -2.62
CA GLU A 314 -18.86 2.32 -3.92
C GLU A 314 -17.39 2.70 -3.97
N VAL A 315 -16.52 1.70 -4.14
CA VAL A 315 -15.06 1.89 -4.22
C VAL A 315 -14.70 2.08 -5.69
N PRO A 316 -14.18 3.26 -6.07
CA PRO A 316 -13.87 3.54 -7.46
C PRO A 316 -12.71 2.67 -7.97
N PRO A 317 -12.71 2.28 -9.25
CA PRO A 317 -11.60 1.58 -9.86
C PRO A 317 -10.35 2.48 -9.93
N LEU A 318 -9.16 1.87 -9.99
CA LEU A 318 -7.89 2.59 -9.90
C LEU A 318 -7.71 3.61 -11.04
N ARG A 319 -8.25 3.35 -12.23
CA ARG A 319 -8.26 4.28 -13.37
C ARG A 319 -9.01 5.60 -13.13
N GLU A 320 -9.94 5.64 -12.16
CA GLU A 320 -10.69 6.84 -11.76
C GLU A 320 -10.03 7.60 -10.60
N ARG A 321 -8.97 7.00 -10.00
CA ARG A 321 -8.18 7.60 -8.91
C ARG A 321 -6.68 7.51 -9.20
N ARG A 322 -6.28 7.89 -10.42
CA ARG A 322 -4.89 7.80 -10.90
C ARG A 322 -3.89 8.56 -10.03
N GLU A 323 -4.35 9.58 -9.32
CA GLU A 323 -3.53 10.34 -8.36
C GLU A 323 -3.09 9.50 -7.14
N ASP A 324 -3.74 8.36 -6.85
CA ASP A 324 -3.32 7.44 -5.80
C ASP A 324 -2.17 6.51 -6.25
N ILE A 325 -1.98 6.34 -7.57
CA ILE A 325 -0.98 5.39 -8.11
C ILE A 325 0.44 5.68 -7.62
N PRO A 326 0.96 6.92 -7.65
CA PRO A 326 2.31 7.19 -7.15
C PRO A 326 2.49 6.80 -5.68
N LEU A 327 1.51 7.10 -4.82
CA LEU A 327 1.54 6.74 -3.40
C LEU A 327 1.50 5.22 -3.18
N LEU A 328 0.66 4.51 -3.95
CA LEU A 328 0.57 3.05 -3.90
C LEU A 328 1.88 2.41 -4.35
N VAL A 329 2.49 2.95 -5.38
CA VAL A 329 3.78 2.47 -5.90
C VAL A 329 4.87 2.65 -4.84
N ASP A 330 5.01 3.83 -4.24
CA ASP A 330 5.96 4.08 -3.14
C ASP A 330 5.71 3.15 -1.95
N TYR A 331 4.46 2.94 -1.59
CA TYR A 331 4.09 2.03 -0.51
C TYR A 331 4.52 0.58 -0.83
N PHE A 332 4.26 0.09 -2.04
CA PHE A 332 4.63 -1.26 -2.44
C PHE A 332 6.13 -1.43 -2.55
N VAL A 333 6.87 -0.45 -3.05
CA VAL A 333 8.35 -0.48 -3.08
C VAL A 333 8.91 -0.60 -1.66
N LYS A 334 8.46 0.23 -0.72
CA LYS A 334 8.87 0.14 0.69
C LYS A 334 8.53 -1.24 1.28
N LYS A 335 7.32 -1.74 1.05
CA LYS A 335 6.85 -3.05 1.53
C LYS A 335 7.72 -4.20 1.02
N TYR A 336 8.01 -4.21 -0.29
CA TYR A 336 8.77 -5.30 -0.89
C TYR A 336 10.27 -5.18 -0.68
N ASN A 337 10.83 -3.98 -0.50
CA ASN A 337 12.20 -3.81 -0.02
C ASN A 337 12.40 -4.53 1.32
N GLN A 338 11.49 -4.31 2.28
CA GLN A 338 11.55 -4.99 3.58
C GLN A 338 11.36 -6.51 3.47
N ARG A 339 10.42 -6.96 2.60
CA ARG A 339 10.08 -8.38 2.48
C ARG A 339 11.12 -9.21 1.73
N LEU A 340 11.71 -8.63 0.67
CA LEU A 340 12.64 -9.32 -0.24
C LEU A 340 14.10 -9.02 0.06
N GLY A 341 14.39 -8.10 1.03
CA GLY A 341 15.75 -7.66 1.34
C GLY A 341 16.39 -6.88 0.20
N LEU A 342 15.60 -6.11 -0.55
CA LEU A 342 16.06 -5.30 -1.67
C LEU A 342 16.27 -3.84 -1.22
N GLU A 343 17.09 -3.08 -1.98
CA GLU A 343 17.39 -1.67 -1.73
C GLU A 343 16.99 -0.80 -2.95
N ILE A 344 15.79 -1.00 -3.48
CA ILE A 344 15.28 -0.16 -4.57
C ILE A 344 14.91 1.20 -3.98
N SER A 345 15.69 2.22 -4.33
CA SER A 345 15.59 3.56 -3.77
C SER A 345 14.68 4.48 -4.56
N ASP A 346 14.48 4.21 -5.87
CA ASP A 346 13.73 5.10 -6.76
C ASP A 346 13.06 4.35 -7.92
N ILE A 347 12.18 5.05 -8.61
CA ILE A 347 11.49 4.58 -9.80
C ILE A 347 11.73 5.57 -10.93
N ASP A 348 12.19 5.07 -12.07
CA ASP A 348 12.39 5.90 -13.24
C ASP A 348 11.11 6.67 -13.62
N LYS A 349 11.25 7.96 -13.95
CA LYS A 349 10.11 8.84 -14.27
C LYS A 349 9.26 8.30 -15.42
N SER A 350 9.89 7.70 -16.44
CA SER A 350 9.19 7.10 -17.58
C SER A 350 8.42 5.85 -17.16
N CYS A 351 8.95 5.07 -16.21
CA CYS A 351 8.30 3.94 -15.59
C CYS A 351 7.04 4.37 -14.83
N LEU A 352 7.18 5.34 -13.92
CA LEU A 352 6.06 5.86 -13.14
C LEU A 352 4.95 6.43 -14.04
N GLN A 353 5.31 7.18 -15.10
CA GLN A 353 4.33 7.75 -16.02
C GLN A 353 3.53 6.67 -16.76
N LYS A 354 4.16 5.54 -17.12
CA LYS A 354 3.47 4.41 -17.72
C LYS A 354 2.50 3.74 -16.74
N LEU A 355 2.93 3.54 -15.49
CA LEU A 355 2.06 3.00 -14.44
C LEU A 355 0.82 3.88 -14.20
N ILE A 356 0.97 5.22 -14.20
CA ILE A 356 -0.13 6.18 -14.04
C ILE A 356 -1.13 6.09 -15.22
N ASN A 357 -0.64 5.87 -16.43
CA ASN A 357 -1.47 5.90 -17.64
C ASN A 357 -2.17 4.57 -17.96
N TYR A 358 -1.76 3.47 -17.33
CA TYR A 358 -2.39 2.17 -17.55
C TYR A 358 -3.77 2.10 -16.87
N ASN A 359 -4.69 1.31 -17.43
CA ASN A 359 -6.08 1.27 -16.99
C ASN A 359 -6.36 0.35 -15.80
N TRP A 360 -5.41 -0.52 -15.44
CA TRP A 360 -5.48 -1.39 -14.27
C TRP A 360 -6.78 -2.20 -14.18
N PRO A 361 -7.09 -3.11 -15.11
CA PRO A 361 -8.29 -3.93 -15.03
C PRO A 361 -8.37 -4.77 -13.74
N GLY A 362 -7.24 -5.20 -13.19
CA GLY A 362 -7.14 -5.86 -11.89
C GLY A 362 -6.91 -4.90 -10.70
N ASN A 363 -7.03 -3.58 -10.94
CA ASN A 363 -6.95 -2.53 -9.93
C ASN A 363 -5.67 -2.57 -9.09
N VAL A 364 -5.78 -2.36 -7.78
CA VAL A 364 -4.64 -2.31 -6.84
C VAL A 364 -3.92 -3.65 -6.73
N ARG A 365 -4.67 -4.77 -6.83
CA ARG A 365 -4.07 -6.12 -6.78
C ARG A 365 -3.15 -6.37 -7.99
N GLU A 366 -3.54 -5.92 -9.17
CA GLU A 366 -2.69 -6.01 -10.36
C GLU A 366 -1.47 -5.10 -10.25
N LEU A 367 -1.65 -3.85 -9.79
CA LEU A 367 -0.53 -2.92 -9.56
C LEU A 367 0.48 -3.52 -8.57
N GLU A 368 0.01 -4.06 -7.44
CA GLU A 368 0.85 -4.70 -6.43
C GLU A 368 1.69 -5.85 -7.04
N ASN A 369 1.04 -6.75 -7.77
CA ASN A 369 1.72 -7.89 -8.42
C ASN A 369 2.76 -7.42 -9.46
N VAL A 370 2.44 -6.36 -10.22
CA VAL A 370 3.36 -5.79 -11.21
C VAL A 370 4.60 -5.19 -10.55
N ILE A 371 4.42 -4.47 -9.45
CA ILE A 371 5.54 -3.89 -8.68
C ILE A 371 6.37 -5.01 -8.03
N GLU A 372 5.75 -5.98 -7.37
CA GLU A 372 6.46 -7.13 -6.78
C GLU A 372 7.32 -7.86 -7.81
N ARG A 373 6.74 -8.18 -8.97
CA ARG A 373 7.46 -8.85 -10.08
C ARG A 373 8.58 -7.97 -10.65
N GLY A 374 8.30 -6.67 -10.85
CA GLY A 374 9.30 -5.73 -11.37
C GLY A 374 10.50 -5.59 -10.43
N MET A 375 10.26 -5.49 -9.12
CA MET A 375 11.32 -5.42 -8.12
C MET A 375 12.15 -6.71 -8.05
N ALA A 376 11.50 -7.88 -8.15
CA ALA A 376 12.20 -9.18 -8.15
C ALA A 376 13.08 -9.39 -9.39
N LEU A 377 12.81 -8.68 -10.51
CA LEU A 377 13.55 -8.79 -11.77
C LEU A 377 14.50 -7.58 -12.00
N ALA A 378 14.50 -6.58 -11.15
CA ALA A 378 15.34 -5.40 -11.29
C ALA A 378 16.83 -5.71 -11.07
N ASP A 379 17.71 -5.22 -11.98
CA ASP A 379 19.16 -5.39 -11.92
C ASP A 379 19.88 -4.24 -11.17
N GLY A 380 19.21 -3.53 -10.27
CA GLY A 380 19.81 -2.39 -9.56
C GLY A 380 18.87 -1.75 -8.57
N ASP A 381 19.23 -0.55 -8.13
CA ASP A 381 18.53 0.24 -7.10
C ASP A 381 17.40 1.13 -7.64
N VAL A 382 17.13 1.11 -8.96
CA VAL A 382 16.07 1.90 -9.62
C VAL A 382 15.19 0.98 -10.47
N LEU A 383 13.88 1.01 -10.23
CA LEU A 383 12.90 0.28 -11.02
C LEU A 383 12.68 0.97 -12.38
N LYS A 384 12.94 0.24 -13.48
CA LYS A 384 12.88 0.74 -14.86
C LYS A 384 11.76 0.09 -15.65
N VAL A 385 11.41 0.70 -16.79
CA VAL A 385 10.39 0.17 -17.71
C VAL A 385 10.67 -1.26 -18.16
N LYS A 386 11.94 -1.61 -18.38
CA LYS A 386 12.36 -2.97 -18.81
C LYS A 386 12.05 -4.06 -17.79
N ASP A 387 11.95 -3.69 -16.51
CA ASP A 387 11.71 -4.59 -15.39
C ASP A 387 10.20 -4.91 -15.21
N LEU A 388 9.34 -4.14 -15.89
CA LEU A 388 7.89 -4.33 -15.86
C LEU A 388 7.41 -5.26 -16.99
N PRO A 389 6.26 -5.94 -16.81
CA PRO A 389 5.68 -6.79 -17.83
C PRO A 389 5.42 -6.05 -19.15
N ALA A 390 5.79 -6.66 -20.28
CA ALA A 390 5.65 -6.05 -21.62
C ALA A 390 4.18 -5.72 -21.99
N GLU A 391 3.24 -6.45 -21.40
CA GLU A 391 1.80 -6.31 -21.61
C GLU A 391 1.29 -4.90 -21.19
N LEU A 392 1.94 -4.24 -20.24
CA LEU A 392 1.62 -2.88 -19.80
C LEU A 392 1.92 -1.80 -20.86
N PHE A 393 2.68 -2.16 -21.91
CA PHE A 393 3.23 -1.19 -22.88
C PHE A 393 2.66 -1.32 -24.29
N GLN A 394 1.87 -2.35 -24.52
CA GLN A 394 1.16 -2.49 -25.79
C GLN A 394 0.04 -1.46 -25.85
N THR A 395 0.41 -0.23 -26.27
CA THR A 395 -0.54 0.82 -26.62
C THR A 395 -1.21 0.43 -27.92
N GLY A 396 -2.40 -0.05 -27.84
CA GLY A 396 -3.21 -0.29 -29.03
C GLY A 396 -3.88 -1.65 -29.03
N ALA A 397 -5.13 -1.63 -28.76
CA ALA A 397 -6.12 -2.66 -28.54
C ALA A 397 -6.04 -3.31 -27.14
N PRO A 398 -7.21 -3.52 -26.47
CA PRO A 398 -7.24 -4.50 -25.40
C PRO A 398 -6.57 -5.76 -25.92
N PRO A 399 -5.83 -6.54 -25.09
CA PRO A 399 -5.52 -7.88 -25.52
C PRO A 399 -6.88 -8.42 -25.90
N THR A 400 -7.06 -8.69 -27.17
CA THR A 400 -7.98 -9.68 -27.65
C THR A 400 -7.46 -10.99 -27.07
N GLY A 401 -7.44 -11.07 -25.76
CA GLY A 401 -7.68 -12.31 -25.08
C GLY A 401 -9.00 -12.68 -25.66
N MET A 402 -8.98 -13.66 -26.54
CA MET A 402 -10.13 -14.27 -27.12
C MET A 402 -11.39 -13.91 -26.35
N GLU A 403 -12.08 -12.79 -26.68
CA GLU A 403 -13.49 -12.88 -26.83
C GLU A 403 -13.67 -13.86 -27.98
N MET A 404 -13.38 -15.12 -27.73
CA MET A 404 -14.21 -16.14 -28.29
C MET A 404 -15.59 -15.68 -27.88
N GLY A 405 -16.29 -15.03 -28.79
CA GLY A 405 -17.72 -14.90 -28.74
C GLY A 405 -18.24 -16.32 -28.61
N THR A 406 -18.23 -16.81 -27.36
CA THR A 406 -18.81 -18.07 -27.00
C THR A 406 -20.31 -17.81 -27.05
N THR A 407 -20.84 -17.85 -28.28
CA THR A 407 -22.24 -18.00 -28.53
C THR A 407 -22.61 -19.43 -28.09
N GLY A 408 -22.67 -19.62 -26.74
CA GLY A 408 -23.06 -20.90 -26.16
C GLY A 408 -21.92 -21.96 -26.05
N PHE A 409 -22.22 -23.06 -25.40
CA PHE A 409 -21.32 -24.19 -25.14
C PHE A 409 -21.09 -25.11 -26.36
N SER A 410 -21.45 -24.66 -27.58
CA SER A 410 -21.30 -25.47 -28.80
C SER A 410 -19.84 -25.56 -29.26
N ILE A 411 -19.19 -26.68 -29.02
CA ILE A 411 -17.82 -26.96 -29.49
C ILE A 411 -17.71 -26.76 -31.02
N LYS A 412 -18.73 -27.15 -31.77
CA LYS A 412 -18.77 -27.03 -33.24
C LYS A 412 -18.75 -25.56 -33.69
N GLN A 413 -19.53 -24.69 -33.05
CA GLN A 413 -19.57 -23.27 -33.38
C GLN A 413 -18.27 -22.56 -32.98
N ASN A 414 -17.77 -22.82 -31.80
CA ASN A 414 -16.53 -22.21 -31.30
C ASN A 414 -15.32 -22.66 -32.13
N ARG A 415 -15.27 -23.89 -32.56
CA ARG A 415 -14.25 -24.41 -33.47
C ARG A 415 -14.31 -23.68 -34.83
N ALA A 416 -15.47 -23.49 -35.40
CA ALA A 416 -15.63 -22.78 -36.68
C ALA A 416 -15.17 -21.31 -36.59
N ILE A 417 -15.47 -20.63 -35.51
CA ILE A 417 -15.03 -19.23 -35.27
C ILE A 417 -13.48 -19.20 -35.19
N MET A 418 -12.89 -20.10 -34.42
CA MET A 418 -11.44 -20.17 -34.23
C MET A 418 -10.72 -20.50 -35.54
N GLU A 419 -11.18 -21.50 -36.28
CA GLU A 419 -10.61 -21.90 -37.60
C GLU A 419 -10.71 -20.75 -38.60
N ARG A 420 -11.86 -20.06 -38.69
CA ARG A 420 -12.05 -18.89 -39.54
C ARG A 420 -11.04 -17.78 -39.23
N HIS A 421 -10.84 -17.48 -37.93
CA HIS A 421 -9.90 -16.45 -37.50
C HIS A 421 -8.44 -16.80 -37.85
N LEU A 422 -8.02 -18.02 -37.57
CA LEU A 422 -6.66 -18.48 -37.89
C LEU A 422 -6.38 -18.48 -39.40
N ILE A 423 -7.32 -18.89 -40.23
CA ILE A 423 -7.19 -18.87 -41.67
C ILE A 423 -7.09 -17.44 -42.20
N ALA A 424 -7.95 -16.51 -41.72
CA ALA A 424 -7.91 -15.10 -42.11
C ALA A 424 -6.56 -14.45 -41.72
N LYS A 425 -6.05 -14.74 -40.54
CA LYS A 425 -4.76 -14.24 -40.07
C LYS A 425 -3.59 -14.77 -40.91
N ALA A 426 -3.55 -16.06 -41.20
CA ALA A 426 -2.50 -16.66 -42.02
C ALA A 426 -2.51 -16.10 -43.46
N LEU A 427 -3.68 -15.88 -44.06
CA LEU A 427 -3.81 -15.25 -45.39
C LEU A 427 -3.31 -13.80 -45.35
N ALA A 428 -3.62 -13.03 -44.33
CA ALA A 428 -3.16 -11.65 -44.20
C ALA A 428 -1.62 -11.59 -44.06
N GLU A 429 -1.03 -12.45 -43.24
CA GLU A 429 0.43 -12.50 -43.02
C GLU A 429 1.21 -12.93 -44.29
N THR A 430 0.62 -13.77 -45.11
CA THR A 430 1.26 -14.30 -46.36
C THR A 430 0.88 -13.52 -47.61
N GLY A 431 0.16 -12.38 -47.48
CA GLY A 431 -0.29 -11.62 -48.62
C GLY A 431 -1.21 -12.40 -49.57
N GLY A 432 -2.04 -13.29 -49.05
CA GLY A 432 -2.95 -14.14 -49.85
C GLY A 432 -2.33 -15.41 -50.45
N ASN A 433 -1.07 -15.73 -50.16
CA ASN A 433 -0.38 -16.92 -50.69
C ASN A 433 -0.89 -18.19 -50.02
N ARG A 434 -1.74 -18.94 -50.71
CA ARG A 434 -2.43 -20.14 -50.19
C ARG A 434 -1.48 -21.27 -49.83
N THR A 435 -0.36 -21.43 -50.56
CA THR A 435 0.63 -22.46 -50.28
C THR A 435 1.37 -22.19 -48.96
N HIS A 436 1.81 -20.93 -48.77
CA HIS A 436 2.46 -20.53 -47.53
C HIS A 436 1.48 -20.49 -46.35
N SER A 437 0.23 -20.04 -46.56
CA SER A 437 -0.82 -20.05 -45.50
C SER A 437 -1.13 -21.48 -45.05
N ALA A 438 -1.22 -22.44 -45.97
CA ALA A 438 -1.47 -23.83 -45.64
C ALA A 438 -0.30 -24.43 -44.80
N ALA A 439 0.95 -24.09 -45.15
CA ALA A 439 2.13 -24.49 -44.37
C ALA A 439 2.14 -23.85 -42.97
N LEU A 440 1.83 -22.55 -42.84
CA LEU A 440 1.70 -21.88 -41.55
C LEU A 440 0.61 -22.46 -40.62
N LEU A 441 -0.46 -22.96 -41.23
CA LEU A 441 -1.60 -23.56 -40.53
C LEU A 441 -1.43 -25.05 -40.30
N GLU A 442 -0.31 -25.66 -40.76
CA GLU A 442 -0.02 -27.09 -40.68
C GLU A 442 -1.14 -27.98 -41.28
N ILE A 443 -1.78 -27.49 -42.34
CA ILE A 443 -2.83 -28.21 -43.05
C ILE A 443 -2.50 -28.36 -44.57
N SER A 444 -3.13 -29.32 -45.24
CA SER A 444 -2.97 -29.46 -46.69
C SER A 444 -3.66 -28.34 -47.46
N ILE A 445 -3.14 -27.97 -48.62
CA ILE A 445 -3.75 -26.96 -49.52
C ILE A 445 -5.23 -27.25 -49.81
N PRO A 446 -5.62 -28.52 -50.16
CA PRO A 446 -7.02 -28.88 -50.36
C PRO A 446 -7.88 -28.64 -49.10
N ALA A 447 -7.34 -28.90 -47.89
CA ALA A 447 -8.07 -28.68 -46.67
C ALA A 447 -8.25 -27.16 -46.41
N LEU A 448 -7.25 -26.33 -46.71
CA LEU A 448 -7.36 -24.86 -46.62
C LEU A 448 -8.43 -24.34 -47.58
N LEU A 449 -8.41 -24.76 -48.84
CA LEU A 449 -9.39 -24.31 -49.83
C LEU A 449 -10.83 -24.73 -49.47
N TYR A 450 -11.01 -25.93 -48.94
CA TYR A 450 -12.31 -26.40 -48.44
C TYR A 450 -12.82 -25.49 -47.30
N LYS A 451 -11.97 -25.23 -46.30
CA LYS A 451 -12.32 -24.36 -45.15
C LYS A 451 -12.54 -22.90 -45.55
N MET A 452 -11.75 -22.38 -46.50
CA MET A 452 -11.99 -21.02 -47.04
C MET A 452 -13.37 -20.91 -47.69
N LYS A 453 -13.78 -21.95 -48.44
CA LYS A 453 -15.10 -22.02 -49.07
C LYS A 453 -16.22 -22.14 -48.00
N GLU A 454 -16.02 -23.01 -47.01
CA GLU A 454 -16.96 -23.23 -45.92
C GLU A 454 -17.19 -21.95 -45.10
N TYR A 455 -16.14 -21.15 -44.83
CA TYR A 455 -16.21 -19.94 -44.01
C TYR A 455 -16.36 -18.64 -44.82
N GLN A 456 -16.58 -18.76 -46.13
CA GLN A 456 -16.79 -17.63 -47.07
C GLN A 456 -15.66 -16.58 -47.02
N LEU A 457 -14.41 -17.04 -46.84
CA LEU A 457 -13.23 -16.20 -46.90
C LEU A 457 -12.82 -16.07 -48.39
N THR A 458 -13.19 -14.96 -49.01
CA THR A 458 -12.75 -14.61 -50.38
C THR A 458 -11.43 -13.86 -50.33
N ASP A 459 -10.61 -14.04 -51.39
CA ASP A 459 -9.37 -13.28 -51.57
C ASP A 459 -9.72 -11.77 -51.58
N GLY A 460 -9.18 -10.99 -50.63
CA GLY A 460 -9.21 -9.54 -50.63
C GLY A 460 -8.10 -8.99 -51.52
#